data_6b38001addfd752effbee63b7c51b108
#
_entry.id   6b38001addfd752effbee63b7c51b108
#
_cell.length_a   1.000
_cell.length_b   1.000
_cell.length_c   1.000
_cell.angle_alpha   90.00
_cell.angle_beta   90.00
_cell.angle_gamma   90.00
#
_symmetry.space_group_name_H-M   'P 1'
#
loop_
_entity.id
_entity.type
_entity.pdbx_description
1 polymer ?
#
loop_
_entity_poly.entity_id
_entity_poly.type
_entity_poly.pdbx_seq_one_letter_code
_entity_poly.pdbx_strand_id
1 'polypeptide(L)'
;MTTRFFPDKAIDVLDSSFVKAKQLDKKIVTKEDVIEVIEKQCKVLINKDDDELDLYNLLKENILGQDEALLKINNDINLIEKGLIDNNRPLGVYLFIGPTGVGKTETAKLIAKKYFGDESRLIKIDMSMFMEAHSVSKLIGAPPGYIGYDNQTYIIDEIRKNPHSVILLDEIEKAHKEVLNIFLNVFDEGYFIDSNKRKIDFRNSLIILTSNLGFTNDNINKKTLGFLSEDANKIEIEKAVNKHFKPEFINRLDDIIYFKSLNLDSSIELANIYINQYNQTYNYEISKEKIEDLIKTIDVNKYGARGIKRGVKKYISNLMKEDKLTRT
;
A
#
# COMPACT_ATOMS: atom_id res chain seq x y z
N MET A 1 -5.53 21.71 5.23
CA MET A 1 -5.14 22.87 6.10
C MET A 1 -3.63 23.09 6.26
N THR A 2 -2.80 22.49 5.45
CA THR A 2 -1.32 22.58 5.53
C THR A 2 -0.75 23.96 5.15
N THR A 3 -1.55 24.80 4.50
CA THR A 3 -1.10 26.12 3.99
C THR A 3 -1.42 27.32 4.90
N ARG A 4 -2.12 27.12 6.02
CA ARG A 4 -2.48 28.19 6.96
C ARG A 4 -1.82 27.98 8.31
N PHE A 5 -1.54 29.06 9.03
CA PHE A 5 -0.92 29.05 10.35
C PHE A 5 -1.95 29.35 11.46
N PHE A 6 -1.59 29.05 12.71
CA PHE A 6 -2.34 29.53 13.85
C PHE A 6 -2.15 31.05 13.99
N PRO A 7 -3.21 31.82 14.34
CA PRO A 7 -4.54 31.39 14.81
C PRO A 7 -5.56 31.11 13.69
N ASP A 8 -5.30 31.48 12.44
CA ASP A 8 -6.29 31.42 11.34
C ASP A 8 -6.93 30.04 11.16
N LYS A 9 -6.12 28.98 11.30
CA LYS A 9 -6.65 27.60 11.25
C LYS A 9 -7.73 27.34 12.28
N ALA A 10 -7.54 27.81 13.50
CA ALA A 10 -8.47 27.59 14.60
C ALA A 10 -9.77 28.39 14.37
N ILE A 11 -9.65 29.61 13.89
CA ILE A 11 -10.79 30.49 13.59
C ILE A 11 -11.63 29.87 12.47
N ASP A 12 -11.03 29.43 11.37
CA ASP A 12 -11.76 28.78 10.26
C ASP A 12 -12.53 27.53 10.71
N VAL A 13 -11.92 26.71 11.59
CA VAL A 13 -12.58 25.52 12.12
C VAL A 13 -13.74 25.89 13.02
N LEU A 14 -13.56 26.86 13.91
CA LEU A 14 -14.63 27.34 14.80
C LEU A 14 -15.79 27.92 13.98
N ASP A 15 -15.53 28.81 13.02
CA ASP A 15 -16.57 29.40 12.18
C ASP A 15 -17.37 28.32 11.43
N SER A 16 -16.65 27.33 10.85
CA SER A 16 -17.30 26.21 10.17
C SER A 16 -18.15 25.38 11.13
N SER A 17 -17.69 25.20 12.37
CA SER A 17 -18.42 24.44 13.41
C SER A 17 -19.67 25.18 13.89
N PHE A 18 -19.60 26.53 14.01
CA PHE A 18 -20.77 27.36 14.31
C PHE A 18 -21.80 27.31 13.19
N VAL A 19 -21.37 27.40 11.93
CA VAL A 19 -22.28 27.31 10.78
C VAL A 19 -23.00 25.96 10.77
N LYS A 20 -22.26 24.87 11.01
CA LYS A 20 -22.82 23.52 11.08
C LYS A 20 -23.82 23.35 12.22
N ALA A 21 -23.45 23.77 13.43
CA ALA A 21 -24.32 23.70 14.60
C ALA A 21 -25.63 24.47 14.35
N LYS A 22 -25.55 25.64 13.72
CA LYS A 22 -26.73 26.44 13.32
C LYS A 22 -27.60 25.72 12.30
N GLN A 23 -27.01 25.02 11.32
CA GLN A 23 -27.77 24.22 10.34
C GLN A 23 -28.54 23.05 11.00
N LEU A 24 -28.05 22.56 12.12
CA LEU A 24 -28.64 21.48 12.92
C LEU A 24 -29.53 22.00 14.07
N ASP A 25 -29.86 23.30 14.08
CA ASP A 25 -30.63 23.99 15.14
C ASP A 25 -30.03 23.79 16.57
N LYS A 26 -28.74 23.51 16.67
CA LYS A 26 -28.03 23.41 17.95
C LYS A 26 -27.69 24.81 18.48
N LYS A 27 -27.90 25.02 19.79
CA LYS A 27 -27.53 26.28 20.48
C LYS A 27 -26.10 26.32 20.96
N ILE A 28 -25.44 25.18 21.05
CA ILE A 28 -24.06 25.03 21.56
C ILE A 28 -23.28 24.17 20.60
N VAL A 29 -22.05 24.57 20.28
CA VAL A 29 -21.09 23.77 19.53
C VAL A 29 -20.41 22.79 20.48
N THR A 30 -20.49 21.51 20.19
CA THR A 30 -19.85 20.47 21.01
C THR A 30 -18.48 20.08 20.45
N LYS A 31 -17.70 19.33 21.22
CA LYS A 31 -16.41 18.80 20.77
C LYS A 31 -16.57 17.93 19.51
N GLU A 32 -17.64 17.15 19.46
CA GLU A 32 -17.97 16.27 18.34
C GLU A 32 -18.25 17.07 17.06
N ASP A 33 -18.95 18.22 17.16
CA ASP A 33 -19.19 19.09 16.02
C ASP A 33 -17.89 19.65 15.44
N VAL A 34 -16.94 20.01 16.31
CA VAL A 34 -15.61 20.48 15.92
C VAL A 34 -14.80 19.37 15.26
N ILE A 35 -14.80 18.17 15.86
CA ILE A 35 -14.10 17.00 15.32
C ILE A 35 -14.62 16.68 13.93
N GLU A 36 -15.94 16.59 13.73
CA GLU A 36 -16.53 16.28 12.43
C GLU A 36 -16.17 17.33 11.36
N VAL A 37 -16.09 18.61 11.73
CA VAL A 37 -15.63 19.66 10.82
C VAL A 37 -14.17 19.46 10.44
N ILE A 38 -13.30 19.13 11.41
CA ILE A 38 -11.89 18.85 11.15
C ILE A 38 -11.75 17.61 10.26
N GLU A 39 -12.45 16.52 10.56
CA GLU A 39 -12.47 15.30 9.76
C GLU A 39 -12.87 15.59 8.31
N LYS A 40 -13.95 16.35 8.11
CA LYS A 40 -14.43 16.73 6.78
C LYS A 40 -13.45 17.63 6.03
N GLN A 41 -12.84 18.60 6.70
CA GLN A 41 -11.91 19.55 6.08
C GLN A 41 -10.53 18.95 5.83
N CYS A 42 -10.01 18.16 6.79
CA CYS A 42 -8.71 17.50 6.69
C CYS A 42 -8.83 16.12 6.02
N LYS A 43 -10.06 15.61 5.89
CA LYS A 43 -10.35 14.25 5.41
C LYS A 43 -9.58 13.19 6.21
N VAL A 44 -9.53 13.30 7.51
CA VAL A 44 -8.89 12.39 8.46
C VAL A 44 -9.94 11.98 9.49
N LEU A 45 -9.97 10.74 9.89
CA LEU A 45 -10.78 10.29 11.02
C LEU A 45 -10.04 10.59 12.32
N ILE A 46 -10.63 11.42 13.19
CA ILE A 46 -10.07 11.78 14.51
C ILE A 46 -10.70 10.94 15.62
N ASN A 47 -12.01 10.67 15.51
CA ASN A 47 -12.69 9.72 16.37
C ASN A 47 -12.42 8.30 15.85
N LYS A 48 -11.30 7.76 16.26
CA LYS A 48 -11.23 6.32 16.43
C LYS A 48 -11.93 6.05 17.76
N ASP A 49 -13.23 5.71 17.72
CA ASP A 49 -13.81 4.98 18.83
C ASP A 49 -12.82 3.83 19.11
N ASP A 50 -12.52 3.63 20.40
CA ASP A 50 -11.66 2.53 20.89
C ASP A 50 -12.22 1.12 20.55
N ASP A 51 -13.15 1.02 19.62
CA ASP A 51 -13.48 -0.21 18.94
C ASP A 51 -12.25 -0.63 18.11
N GLU A 52 -11.34 -1.23 18.88
CA GLU A 52 -10.19 -2.03 18.50
C GLU A 52 -10.55 -3.10 17.44
N LEU A 53 -10.88 -2.67 16.26
CA LEU A 53 -10.48 -3.47 15.11
C LEU A 53 -8.99 -3.23 14.95
N ASP A 54 -8.24 -3.93 15.81
CA ASP A 54 -6.80 -4.03 15.73
C ASP A 54 -6.40 -4.15 14.27
N LEU A 55 -5.55 -3.22 13.80
CA LEU A 55 -5.03 -3.26 12.44
C LEU A 55 -4.49 -4.66 12.10
N TYR A 56 -3.88 -5.33 13.09
CA TYR A 56 -3.38 -6.68 12.94
C TYR A 56 -4.49 -7.68 12.57
N ASN A 57 -5.63 -7.66 13.24
CA ASN A 57 -6.74 -8.55 12.95
C ASN A 57 -7.31 -8.29 11.55
N LEU A 58 -7.50 -7.01 11.18
CA LEU A 58 -7.92 -6.64 9.83
C LEU A 58 -6.94 -7.14 8.77
N LEU A 59 -5.64 -6.98 9.00
CA LEU A 59 -4.62 -7.45 8.07
C LEU A 59 -4.63 -8.99 7.99
N LYS A 60 -4.71 -9.69 9.11
CA LYS A 60 -4.68 -11.16 9.20
C LYS A 60 -5.87 -11.82 8.52
N GLU A 61 -7.06 -11.25 8.61
CA GLU A 61 -8.26 -11.73 7.93
C GLU A 61 -8.16 -11.65 6.40
N ASN A 62 -7.38 -10.71 5.88
CA ASN A 62 -7.31 -10.44 4.44
C ASN A 62 -6.00 -10.89 3.79
N ILE A 63 -4.91 -11.04 4.56
CA ILE A 63 -3.57 -11.38 4.08
C ILE A 63 -3.11 -12.67 4.75
N LEU A 64 -3.08 -13.75 3.99
CA LEU A 64 -2.76 -15.07 4.51
C LEU A 64 -1.26 -15.38 4.47
N GLY A 65 -0.78 -16.10 5.49
CA GLY A 65 0.59 -16.61 5.56
C GLY A 65 1.67 -15.57 5.75
N GLN A 66 1.34 -14.36 6.30
CA GLN A 66 2.27 -13.27 6.49
C GLN A 66 2.31 -12.76 7.95
N ASP A 67 1.95 -13.58 8.94
CA ASP A 67 1.73 -13.17 10.33
C ASP A 67 2.88 -12.33 10.91
N GLU A 68 4.13 -12.72 10.66
CA GLU A 68 5.33 -12.02 11.15
C GLU A 68 5.44 -10.59 10.55
N ALA A 69 5.24 -10.48 9.23
CA ALA A 69 5.26 -9.20 8.53
C ALA A 69 4.12 -8.28 9.01
N LEU A 70 2.92 -8.84 9.18
CA LEU A 70 1.74 -8.10 9.61
C LEU A 70 1.86 -7.62 11.06
N LEU A 71 2.40 -8.45 11.94
CA LEU A 71 2.66 -8.08 13.34
C LEU A 71 3.66 -6.92 13.42
N LYS A 72 4.74 -6.98 12.62
CA LYS A 72 5.74 -5.93 12.58
C LYS A 72 5.14 -4.60 12.09
N ILE A 73 4.37 -4.63 11.00
CA ILE A 73 3.65 -3.47 10.48
C ILE A 73 2.71 -2.88 11.53
N ASN A 74 1.95 -3.73 12.21
CA ASN A 74 1.03 -3.28 13.26
C ASN A 74 1.77 -2.56 14.40
N ASN A 75 2.89 -3.12 14.84
CA ASN A 75 3.69 -2.52 15.91
C ASN A 75 4.21 -1.13 15.50
N ASP A 76 4.72 -1.00 14.29
CA ASP A 76 5.26 0.26 13.77
C ASP A 76 4.16 1.32 13.61
N ILE A 77 3.00 0.94 13.08
CA ILE A 77 1.84 1.84 12.95
C ILE A 77 1.34 2.28 14.34
N ASN A 78 1.32 1.39 15.33
CA ASN A 78 0.95 1.72 16.71
C ASN A 78 1.92 2.74 17.34
N LEU A 79 3.21 2.71 16.99
CA LEU A 79 4.18 3.73 17.44
C LEU A 79 3.87 5.10 16.82
N ILE A 80 3.51 5.12 15.54
CA ILE A 80 3.08 6.34 14.85
C ILE A 80 1.81 6.92 15.52
N GLU A 81 0.83 6.08 15.83
CA GLU A 81 -0.41 6.49 16.50
C GLU A 81 -0.17 7.07 17.91
N LYS A 82 0.84 6.56 18.61
CA LYS A 82 1.28 7.08 19.92
C LYS A 82 2.11 8.37 19.82
N GLY A 83 2.32 8.89 18.61
CA GLY A 83 3.06 10.14 18.39
C GLY A 83 4.57 10.00 18.43
N LEU A 84 5.13 8.80 18.36
CA LEU A 84 6.56 8.55 18.22
C LEU A 84 6.98 8.73 16.75
N ILE A 85 6.91 9.98 16.29
CA ILE A 85 7.20 10.39 14.91
C ILE A 85 8.16 11.59 14.89
N ASP A 86 8.94 11.68 13.83
CA ASP A 86 9.67 12.93 13.51
C ASP A 86 8.76 13.80 12.63
N ASN A 87 8.35 14.95 13.15
CA ASN A 87 7.45 15.89 12.45
C ASN A 87 8.04 16.50 11.18
N ASN A 88 9.33 16.34 10.93
CA ASN A 88 10.01 16.85 9.73
C ASN A 88 10.05 15.83 8.60
N ARG A 89 9.76 14.56 8.89
CA ARG A 89 9.78 13.44 7.94
C ARG A 89 8.36 12.94 7.63
N PRO A 90 8.17 12.05 6.63
CA PRO A 90 6.93 11.29 6.49
C PRO A 90 6.59 10.53 7.78
N LEU A 91 5.33 10.14 7.98
CA LEU A 91 4.88 9.36 9.14
C LEU A 91 5.67 8.05 9.30
N GLY A 92 6.09 7.48 8.19
CA GLY A 92 6.96 6.31 8.12
C GLY A 92 7.30 5.99 6.68
N VAL A 93 8.46 5.35 6.47
CA VAL A 93 8.98 4.94 5.16
C VAL A 93 9.36 3.47 5.24
N TYR A 94 8.57 2.59 4.63
CA TYR A 94 8.72 1.14 4.72
C TYR A 94 9.01 0.50 3.36
N LEU A 95 9.93 -0.44 3.33
CA LEU A 95 10.21 -1.25 2.15
C LEU A 95 9.63 -2.66 2.33
N PHE A 96 8.60 -3.00 1.55
CA PHE A 96 7.99 -4.33 1.51
C PHE A 96 8.68 -5.18 0.45
N ILE A 97 9.40 -6.22 0.89
CA ILE A 97 10.14 -7.12 0.00
C ILE A 97 9.48 -8.50 0.01
N GLY A 98 9.29 -9.07 -1.16
CA GLY A 98 8.73 -10.42 -1.29
C GLY A 98 8.35 -10.76 -2.71
N PRO A 99 7.98 -12.02 -2.99
CA PRO A 99 7.54 -12.46 -4.31
C PRO A 99 6.34 -11.67 -4.82
N THR A 100 6.04 -11.81 -6.11
CA THR A 100 4.83 -11.22 -6.69
C THR A 100 3.57 -11.91 -6.15
N GLY A 101 2.56 -11.11 -5.81
CA GLY A 101 1.24 -11.63 -5.43
C GLY A 101 1.14 -12.23 -4.02
N VAL A 102 1.99 -11.83 -3.08
CA VAL A 102 1.95 -12.28 -1.66
C VAL A 102 1.19 -11.32 -0.73
N GLY A 103 0.61 -10.25 -1.28
CA GLY A 103 -0.23 -9.33 -0.49
C GLY A 103 0.37 -7.94 -0.24
N LYS A 104 1.60 -7.61 -0.67
CA LYS A 104 2.25 -6.30 -0.41
C LYS A 104 1.36 -5.09 -0.73
N THR A 105 0.79 -5.04 -1.92
CA THR A 105 -0.10 -3.95 -2.36
C THR A 105 -1.43 -3.96 -1.61
N GLU A 106 -1.96 -5.13 -1.29
CA GLU A 106 -3.22 -5.27 -0.54
C GLU A 106 -3.05 -4.81 0.91
N THR A 107 -1.92 -5.13 1.53
CA THR A 107 -1.55 -4.60 2.85
C THR A 107 -1.54 -3.07 2.86
N ALA A 108 -0.94 -2.43 1.84
CA ALA A 108 -0.94 -0.97 1.73
C ALA A 108 -2.36 -0.38 1.61
N LYS A 109 -3.28 -1.04 0.89
CA LYS A 109 -4.69 -0.63 0.80
C LYS A 109 -5.41 -0.73 2.14
N LEU A 110 -5.22 -1.85 2.85
CA LEU A 110 -5.84 -2.06 4.15
C LEU A 110 -5.34 -1.05 5.18
N ILE A 111 -4.04 -0.69 5.14
CA ILE A 111 -3.49 0.39 5.96
C ILE A 111 -4.16 1.72 5.58
N ALA A 112 -4.31 2.03 4.31
CA ALA A 112 -4.97 3.26 3.88
C ALA A 112 -6.42 3.32 4.39
N LYS A 113 -7.16 2.22 4.28
CA LYS A 113 -8.53 2.10 4.77
C LYS A 113 -8.63 2.28 6.28
N LYS A 114 -7.78 1.60 7.05
CA LYS A 114 -7.85 1.62 8.51
C LYS A 114 -7.28 2.91 9.11
N TYR A 115 -6.10 3.36 8.61
CA TYR A 115 -5.38 4.49 9.19
C TYR A 115 -5.92 5.85 8.70
N PHE A 116 -6.26 5.94 7.40
CA PHE A 116 -6.76 7.17 6.79
C PHE A 116 -8.26 7.14 6.47
N GLY A 117 -8.97 6.06 6.83
CA GLY A 117 -10.43 5.94 6.77
C GLY A 117 -11.02 5.49 5.44
N ASP A 118 -10.24 5.45 4.35
CA ASP A 118 -10.74 5.07 3.03
C ASP A 118 -9.64 4.48 2.14
N GLU A 119 -9.97 3.49 1.31
CA GLU A 119 -9.04 2.90 0.34
C GLU A 119 -8.60 3.88 -0.75
N SER A 120 -9.41 4.90 -1.06
CA SER A 120 -9.06 5.99 -2.00
C SER A 120 -7.91 6.86 -1.50
N ARG A 121 -7.49 6.69 -0.24
CA ARG A 121 -6.30 7.31 0.35
C ARG A 121 -5.00 6.59 -0.04
N LEU A 122 -5.06 5.53 -0.81
CA LEU A 122 -3.90 4.91 -1.41
C LEU A 122 -3.56 5.59 -2.75
N ILE A 123 -2.47 6.35 -2.78
CA ILE A 123 -1.91 6.91 -4.01
C ILE A 123 -0.84 5.95 -4.51
N LYS A 124 -1.17 5.21 -5.57
CA LYS A 124 -0.27 4.22 -6.15
C LYS A 124 0.52 4.82 -7.30
N ILE A 125 1.85 4.69 -7.23
CA ILE A 125 2.81 5.12 -8.26
C ILE A 125 3.57 3.89 -8.75
N ASP A 126 3.37 3.53 -10.02
CA ASP A 126 4.13 2.46 -10.67
C ASP A 126 5.50 2.99 -11.11
N MET A 127 6.55 2.52 -10.45
CA MET A 127 7.91 2.99 -10.68
C MET A 127 8.49 2.49 -12.01
N SER A 128 7.85 1.51 -12.66
CA SER A 128 8.20 1.10 -14.01
C SER A 128 7.99 2.21 -15.07
N MET A 129 7.12 3.20 -14.76
CA MET A 129 6.92 4.38 -15.61
C MET A 129 8.11 5.37 -15.55
N PHE A 130 9.04 5.16 -14.62
CA PHE A 130 10.15 6.05 -14.29
C PHE A 130 11.51 5.37 -14.48
N MET A 131 11.63 4.46 -15.43
CA MET A 131 12.87 3.72 -15.73
C MET A 131 13.95 4.57 -16.41
N GLU A 132 13.57 5.66 -17.06
CA GLU A 132 14.46 6.49 -17.85
C GLU A 132 14.73 7.85 -17.16
N ALA A 133 15.93 8.41 -17.37
CA ALA A 133 16.33 9.67 -16.74
C ALA A 133 15.37 10.84 -17.05
N HIS A 134 14.88 10.92 -18.28
CA HIS A 134 13.93 11.97 -18.65
C HIS A 134 12.53 11.82 -18.01
N SER A 135 12.22 10.67 -17.46
CA SER A 135 10.94 10.46 -16.77
C SER A 135 10.83 11.22 -15.44
N VAL A 136 11.94 11.76 -14.92
CA VAL A 136 11.93 12.69 -13.77
C VAL A 136 10.96 13.84 -14.01
N SER A 137 10.92 14.39 -15.23
CA SER A 137 9.99 15.47 -15.60
C SER A 137 8.52 15.07 -15.49
N LYS A 138 8.21 13.78 -15.58
CA LYS A 138 6.85 13.25 -15.33
C LYS A 138 6.48 13.29 -13.85
N LEU A 139 7.46 13.26 -12.95
CA LEU A 139 7.23 13.33 -11.51
C LEU A 139 7.22 14.78 -11.00
N ILE A 140 8.21 15.59 -11.36
CA ILE A 140 8.38 16.96 -10.82
C ILE A 140 7.86 18.06 -11.75
N GLY A 141 7.42 17.71 -12.97
CA GLY A 141 7.03 18.65 -14.01
C GLY A 141 8.20 19.05 -14.93
N ALA A 142 7.88 19.49 -16.15
CA ALA A 142 8.87 19.99 -17.08
C ALA A 142 9.38 21.40 -16.67
N PRO A 143 10.66 21.73 -16.91
CA PRO A 143 11.16 23.06 -16.71
C PRO A 143 10.44 24.11 -17.59
N PRO A 144 10.39 25.39 -17.18
CA PRO A 144 9.82 26.46 -17.99
C PRO A 144 10.42 26.49 -19.40
N GLY A 145 9.58 26.59 -20.42
CA GLY A 145 9.97 26.66 -21.83
C GLY A 145 10.08 25.31 -22.56
N TYR A 146 9.87 24.18 -21.87
CA TYR A 146 9.80 22.86 -22.51
C TYR A 146 8.36 22.45 -22.79
N ILE A 147 8.16 21.62 -23.83
CA ILE A 147 6.84 21.04 -24.16
C ILE A 147 6.35 20.21 -22.98
N GLY A 148 5.12 20.51 -22.51
CA GLY A 148 4.53 19.83 -21.34
C GLY A 148 4.67 20.57 -20.02
N TYR A 149 5.21 21.80 -20.01
CA TYR A 149 5.29 22.64 -18.80
C TYR A 149 3.93 22.90 -18.13
N ASP A 150 2.88 23.09 -18.94
CA ASP A 150 1.51 23.30 -18.44
C ASP A 150 0.79 22.00 -18.03
N ASN A 151 1.35 20.84 -18.39
CA ASN A 151 0.80 19.56 -17.99
C ASN A 151 1.20 19.28 -16.53
N GLN A 152 0.30 19.63 -15.61
CA GLN A 152 0.46 19.26 -14.20
C GLN A 152 0.52 17.73 -14.09
N THR A 153 1.51 17.24 -13.36
CA THR A 153 1.63 15.80 -13.13
C THR A 153 0.48 15.37 -12.22
N TYR A 154 -0.43 14.55 -12.73
CA TYR A 154 -1.59 14.02 -11.99
C TYR A 154 -1.20 13.52 -10.59
N ILE A 155 -0.06 12.84 -10.47
CA ILE A 155 0.47 12.29 -9.21
C ILE A 155 0.71 13.40 -8.17
N ILE A 156 1.37 14.51 -8.55
CA ILE A 156 1.66 15.63 -7.65
C ILE A 156 0.37 16.30 -7.18
N ASP A 157 -0.57 16.50 -8.11
CA ASP A 157 -1.84 17.11 -7.77
C ASP A 157 -2.68 16.21 -6.85
N GLU A 158 -2.59 14.90 -7.03
CA GLU A 158 -3.26 13.92 -6.16
C GLU A 158 -2.68 13.95 -4.74
N ILE A 159 -1.33 13.96 -4.59
CA ILE A 159 -0.66 14.08 -3.29
C ILE A 159 -1.03 15.42 -2.62
N ARG A 160 -1.02 16.52 -3.35
CA ARG A 160 -1.42 17.82 -2.80
C ARG A 160 -2.88 17.88 -2.34
N LYS A 161 -3.78 17.23 -3.06
CA LYS A 161 -5.20 17.14 -2.69
C LYS A 161 -5.43 16.23 -1.50
N ASN A 162 -4.59 15.22 -1.34
CA ASN A 162 -4.70 14.19 -0.32
C ASN A 162 -3.38 14.07 0.48
N PRO A 163 -3.01 15.08 1.29
CA PRO A 163 -1.75 15.05 2.04
C PRO A 163 -1.72 13.97 3.14
N HIS A 164 -2.89 13.50 3.58
CA HIS A 164 -3.05 12.39 4.52
C HIS A 164 -3.40 11.13 3.71
N SER A 165 -2.38 10.37 3.33
CA SER A 165 -2.54 9.20 2.44
C SER A 165 -1.41 8.19 2.62
N VAL A 166 -1.63 6.98 2.16
CA VAL A 166 -0.56 6.01 1.89
C VAL A 166 -0.05 6.24 0.47
N ILE A 167 1.23 6.48 0.33
CA ILE A 167 1.88 6.60 -0.98
C ILE A 167 2.63 5.32 -1.25
N LEU A 168 2.15 4.55 -2.22
CA LEU A 168 2.72 3.28 -2.61
C LEU A 168 3.60 3.44 -3.85
N LEU A 169 4.92 3.30 -3.67
CA LEU A 169 5.89 3.25 -4.76
C LEU A 169 6.07 1.78 -5.17
N ASP A 170 5.32 1.34 -6.20
CA ASP A 170 5.30 -0.06 -6.61
C ASP A 170 6.48 -0.39 -7.54
N GLU A 171 7.19 -1.50 -7.29
CA GLU A 171 8.38 -1.96 -8.03
C GLU A 171 9.53 -0.93 -8.04
N ILE A 172 9.90 -0.45 -6.85
CA ILE A 172 10.89 0.63 -6.66
C ILE A 172 12.25 0.32 -7.30
N GLU A 173 12.62 -0.95 -7.44
CA GLU A 173 13.86 -1.38 -8.11
C GLU A 173 13.92 -1.02 -9.60
N LYS A 174 12.80 -0.71 -10.22
CA LYS A 174 12.74 -0.31 -11.63
C LYS A 174 13.00 1.18 -11.86
N ALA A 175 12.92 1.98 -10.80
CA ALA A 175 13.08 3.42 -10.90
C ALA A 175 14.50 3.83 -11.31
N HIS A 176 14.59 4.85 -12.16
CA HIS A 176 15.88 5.46 -12.47
C HIS A 176 16.49 6.12 -11.23
N LYS A 177 17.82 6.12 -11.13
CA LYS A 177 18.58 6.66 -9.99
C LYS A 177 18.22 8.12 -9.65
N GLU A 178 17.94 8.95 -10.64
CA GLU A 178 17.56 10.35 -10.44
C GLU A 178 16.19 10.47 -9.75
N VAL A 179 15.26 9.58 -10.07
CA VAL A 179 13.95 9.52 -9.40
C VAL A 179 14.12 9.08 -7.94
N LEU A 180 14.97 8.09 -7.68
CA LEU A 180 15.30 7.67 -6.30
C LEU A 180 15.90 8.82 -5.49
N ASN A 181 16.77 9.65 -6.09
CA ASN A 181 17.37 10.81 -5.41
C ASN A 181 16.32 11.85 -4.98
N ILE A 182 15.22 12.03 -5.73
CA ILE A 182 14.12 12.91 -5.31
C ILE A 182 13.46 12.35 -4.05
N PHE A 183 13.19 11.05 -4.03
CA PHE A 183 12.58 10.41 -2.86
C PHE A 183 13.51 10.40 -1.64
N LEU A 184 14.83 10.39 -1.81
CA LEU A 184 15.77 10.55 -0.69
C LEU A 184 15.52 11.85 0.07
N ASN A 185 15.30 12.96 -0.65
CA ASN A 185 14.95 14.23 -0.01
C ASN A 185 13.58 14.17 0.69
N VAL A 186 12.61 13.48 0.07
CA VAL A 186 11.29 13.29 0.68
C VAL A 186 11.41 12.50 2.00
N PHE A 187 12.25 11.45 2.03
CA PHE A 187 12.42 10.61 3.22
C PHE A 187 13.08 11.36 4.38
N ASP A 188 13.97 12.33 4.09
CA ASP A 188 14.66 13.12 5.11
C ASP A 188 13.88 14.36 5.55
N GLU A 189 13.37 15.13 4.59
CA GLU A 189 12.81 16.45 4.85
C GLU A 189 11.28 16.49 4.74
N GLY A 190 10.66 15.37 4.36
CA GLY A 190 9.21 15.24 4.22
C GLY A 190 8.60 16.07 3.09
N TYR A 191 9.40 16.61 2.17
CA TYR A 191 8.89 17.34 1.00
C TYR A 191 9.89 17.34 -0.17
N PHE A 192 9.39 17.71 -1.34
CA PHE A 192 10.22 18.19 -2.44
C PHE A 192 9.62 19.45 -3.08
N ILE A 193 10.39 20.12 -3.95
CA ILE A 193 9.95 21.30 -4.68
C ILE A 193 9.77 20.92 -6.15
N ASP A 194 8.57 21.16 -6.70
CA ASP A 194 8.27 20.89 -8.12
C ASP A 194 8.89 21.94 -9.06
N SER A 195 8.79 21.72 -10.38
CA SER A 195 9.28 22.67 -11.39
C SER A 195 8.64 24.06 -11.31
N ASN A 196 7.46 24.18 -10.73
CA ASN A 196 6.74 25.42 -10.50
C ASN A 196 7.08 26.08 -9.16
N LYS A 197 8.16 25.65 -8.49
CA LYS A 197 8.60 26.11 -7.16
C LYS A 197 7.55 25.90 -6.07
N ARG A 198 6.63 24.94 -6.23
CA ARG A 198 5.62 24.61 -5.22
C ARG A 198 6.17 23.52 -4.31
N LYS A 199 6.01 23.70 -3.01
CA LYS A 199 6.36 22.71 -2.00
C LYS A 199 5.29 21.59 -1.99
N ILE A 200 5.70 20.37 -2.21
CA ILE A 200 4.87 19.17 -2.12
C ILE A 200 5.21 18.47 -0.81
N ASP A 201 4.26 18.41 0.10
CA ASP A 201 4.45 17.99 1.49
C ASP A 201 3.99 16.53 1.69
N PHE A 202 4.85 15.70 2.26
CA PHE A 202 4.65 14.27 2.55
C PHE A 202 4.65 13.96 4.05
N ARG A 203 4.78 14.95 4.93
CA ARG A 203 4.94 14.75 6.39
C ARG A 203 3.73 14.11 7.05
N ASN A 204 2.58 14.18 6.42
CA ASN A 204 1.36 13.52 6.88
C ASN A 204 1.02 12.25 6.08
N SER A 205 1.95 11.76 5.28
CA SER A 205 1.78 10.56 4.47
C SER A 205 2.64 9.42 4.99
N LEU A 206 2.13 8.19 4.85
CA LEU A 206 2.89 6.97 5.05
C LEU A 206 3.42 6.51 3.69
N ILE A 207 4.71 6.30 3.55
CA ILE A 207 5.33 5.88 2.30
C ILE A 207 5.65 4.39 2.38
N ILE A 208 5.12 3.63 1.43
CA ILE A 208 5.37 2.20 1.29
C ILE A 208 6.00 1.95 -0.07
N LEU A 209 7.19 1.37 -0.07
CA LEU A 209 7.87 0.93 -1.27
C LEU A 209 7.68 -0.58 -1.40
N THR A 210 7.44 -1.08 -2.62
CA THR A 210 7.44 -2.54 -2.85
C THR A 210 8.60 -2.94 -3.74
N SER A 211 9.15 -4.13 -3.48
CA SER A 211 10.21 -4.71 -4.29
C SER A 211 10.09 -6.23 -4.39
N ASN A 212 10.55 -6.77 -5.52
CA ASN A 212 10.69 -8.20 -5.76
C ASN A 212 12.16 -8.64 -5.78
N LEU A 213 13.10 -7.79 -5.36
CA LEU A 213 14.52 -8.10 -5.33
C LEU A 213 14.81 -9.35 -4.50
N GLY A 214 15.72 -10.19 -4.98
CA GLY A 214 16.06 -11.46 -4.34
C GLY A 214 15.12 -12.62 -4.67
N PHE A 215 13.99 -12.39 -5.36
CA PHE A 215 13.03 -13.41 -5.76
C PHE A 215 13.06 -13.66 -7.27
N THR A 216 14.25 -13.85 -7.84
CA THR A 216 14.42 -14.23 -9.25
C THR A 216 14.14 -15.72 -9.45
N ASN A 217 13.81 -16.13 -10.69
CA ASN A 217 13.51 -17.53 -11.04
C ASN A 217 14.62 -18.51 -10.61
N ASP A 218 15.89 -18.11 -10.65
CA ASP A 218 17.03 -18.94 -10.23
C ASP A 218 17.04 -19.20 -8.73
N ASN A 219 16.66 -18.21 -7.92
CA ASN A 219 16.58 -18.33 -6.47
C ASN A 219 15.32 -19.11 -6.04
N ILE A 220 14.23 -18.99 -6.78
CA ILE A 220 13.00 -19.77 -6.56
C ILE A 220 13.26 -21.25 -6.82
N ASN A 221 13.99 -21.60 -7.88
CA ASN A 221 14.34 -22.98 -8.21
C ASN A 221 15.26 -23.62 -7.16
N LYS A 222 16.18 -22.86 -6.56
CA LYS A 222 17.01 -23.32 -5.44
C LYS A 222 16.19 -23.62 -4.17
N LYS A 223 15.13 -22.86 -3.91
CA LYS A 223 14.18 -23.12 -2.80
C LYS A 223 13.41 -24.40 -2.97
N THR A 224 12.96 -24.71 -4.19
CA THR A 224 12.19 -25.94 -4.51
C THR A 224 13.04 -27.19 -4.28
N LEU A 225 14.37 -27.06 -4.29
CA LEU A 225 15.32 -28.17 -4.01
C LEU A 225 15.68 -28.32 -2.52
N GLY A 226 15.07 -27.54 -1.60
CA GLY A 226 15.22 -27.72 -0.16
C GLY A 226 16.61 -27.34 0.42
N PHE A 227 17.44 -26.61 -0.32
CA PHE A 227 18.83 -26.36 0.06
C PHE A 227 19.08 -25.12 0.95
N LEU A 228 18.06 -24.30 1.22
CA LEU A 228 18.26 -23.07 1.99
C LEU A 228 17.29 -22.97 3.17
N SER A 229 17.82 -22.74 4.37
CA SER A 229 17.04 -22.36 5.55
C SER A 229 16.40 -20.97 5.38
N GLU A 230 15.39 -20.63 6.18
CA GLU A 230 14.74 -19.29 6.15
C GLU A 230 15.77 -18.17 6.34
N ASP A 231 16.73 -18.36 7.24
CA ASP A 231 17.80 -17.38 7.51
C ASP A 231 18.73 -17.19 6.31
N ALA A 232 19.11 -18.28 5.62
CA ALA A 232 19.95 -18.19 4.43
C ALA A 232 19.25 -17.45 3.28
N ASN A 233 17.93 -17.63 3.16
CA ASN A 233 17.12 -16.87 2.18
C ASN A 233 17.09 -15.36 2.51
N LYS A 234 16.95 -14.99 3.79
CA LYS A 234 16.94 -13.60 4.22
C LYS A 234 18.26 -12.92 3.90
N ILE A 235 19.39 -13.59 4.18
CA ILE A 235 20.74 -13.09 3.86
C ILE A 235 20.92 -12.87 2.34
N GLU A 236 20.40 -13.77 1.48
CA GLU A 236 20.49 -13.58 0.03
C GLU A 236 19.63 -12.39 -0.44
N ILE A 237 18.46 -12.21 0.13
CA ILE A 237 17.58 -11.05 -0.16
C ILE A 237 18.28 -9.76 0.27
N GLU A 238 18.84 -9.71 1.48
CA GLU A 238 19.58 -8.55 1.98
C GLU A 238 20.78 -8.21 1.10
N LYS A 239 21.52 -9.21 0.62
CA LYS A 239 22.61 -9.00 -0.35
C LYS A 239 22.10 -8.41 -1.66
N ALA A 240 20.95 -8.88 -2.17
CA ALA A 240 20.36 -8.35 -3.40
C ALA A 240 19.91 -6.89 -3.23
N VAL A 241 19.31 -6.56 -2.09
CA VAL A 241 18.90 -5.20 -1.72
C VAL A 241 20.10 -4.27 -1.60
N ASN A 242 21.12 -4.67 -0.86
CA ASN A 242 22.37 -3.91 -0.66
C ASN A 242 23.18 -3.73 -1.94
N LYS A 243 23.06 -4.65 -2.90
CA LYS A 243 23.67 -4.53 -4.22
C LYS A 243 22.92 -3.53 -5.12
N HIS A 244 21.60 -3.45 -5.00
CA HIS A 244 20.75 -2.61 -5.84
C HIS A 244 20.65 -1.18 -5.33
N PHE A 245 20.35 -1.02 -4.04
CA PHE A 245 20.21 0.28 -3.39
C PHE A 245 21.50 0.70 -2.69
N LYS A 246 21.81 2.00 -2.77
CA LYS A 246 22.94 2.55 -2.01
C LYS A 246 22.63 2.49 -0.51
N PRO A 247 23.66 2.34 0.37
CA PRO A 247 23.47 2.37 1.82
C PRO A 247 22.72 3.63 2.30
N GLU A 248 22.95 4.76 1.64
CA GLU A 248 22.26 6.02 1.91
C GLU A 248 20.73 5.91 1.76
N PHE A 249 20.26 5.15 0.78
CA PHE A 249 18.83 4.91 0.57
C PHE A 249 18.25 4.02 1.67
N ILE A 250 18.96 2.95 2.00
CA ILE A 250 18.51 1.97 3.00
C ILE A 250 18.43 2.60 4.39
N ASN A 251 19.41 3.45 4.74
CA ASN A 251 19.46 4.12 6.04
C ASN A 251 18.35 5.17 6.26
N ARG A 252 17.59 5.53 5.22
CA ARG A 252 16.45 6.46 5.31
C ARG A 252 15.10 5.76 5.43
N LEU A 253 15.09 4.43 5.29
CA LEU A 253 13.92 3.60 5.57
C LEU A 253 13.79 3.42 7.08
N ASP A 254 12.57 3.49 7.58
CA ASP A 254 12.30 3.20 8.98
C ASP A 254 12.35 1.69 9.23
N ASP A 255 11.89 0.88 8.25
CA ASP A 255 12.03 -0.57 8.33
C ASP A 255 11.93 -1.29 6.98
N ILE A 256 12.39 -2.55 6.95
CA ILE A 256 12.26 -3.48 5.84
C ILE A 256 11.39 -4.65 6.28
N ILE A 257 10.26 -4.84 5.60
CA ILE A 257 9.26 -5.86 5.91
C ILE A 257 9.34 -6.97 4.87
N TYR A 258 9.60 -8.19 5.33
CA TYR A 258 9.79 -9.34 4.46
C TYR A 258 8.49 -10.15 4.34
N PHE A 259 7.94 -10.25 3.13
CA PHE A 259 6.81 -11.09 2.80
C PHE A 259 7.30 -12.45 2.29
N LYS A 260 6.80 -13.53 2.88
CA LYS A 260 7.16 -14.91 2.52
C LYS A 260 6.39 -15.38 1.28
N SER A 261 6.91 -16.38 0.58
CA SER A 261 6.14 -17.10 -0.45
C SER A 261 4.95 -17.78 0.20
N LEU A 262 3.82 -17.88 -0.52
CA LEU A 262 2.64 -18.60 -0.04
C LEU A 262 2.97 -20.08 0.07
N ASN A 263 2.68 -20.69 1.21
CA ASN A 263 2.75 -22.14 1.40
C ASN A 263 1.48 -22.81 0.85
N LEU A 264 1.44 -24.15 0.86
CA LEU A 264 0.31 -24.90 0.32
C LEU A 264 -0.99 -24.60 1.09
N ASP A 265 -0.94 -24.57 2.41
CA ASP A 265 -2.12 -24.36 3.26
C ASP A 265 -2.74 -22.97 3.03
N SER A 266 -1.91 -21.92 3.06
CA SER A 266 -2.37 -20.56 2.74
C SER A 266 -2.89 -20.43 1.30
N SER A 267 -2.34 -21.20 0.37
CA SER A 267 -2.80 -21.22 -1.02
C SER A 267 -4.17 -21.88 -1.17
N ILE A 268 -4.43 -22.96 -0.44
CA ILE A 268 -5.72 -23.64 -0.39
C ILE A 268 -6.76 -22.74 0.27
N GLU A 269 -6.41 -22.11 1.39
CA GLU A 269 -7.30 -21.18 2.09
C GLU A 269 -7.69 -20.00 1.20
N LEU A 270 -6.72 -19.42 0.50
CA LEU A 270 -6.95 -18.34 -0.46
C LEU A 270 -7.82 -18.76 -1.63
N ALA A 271 -7.62 -19.98 -2.15
CA ALA A 271 -8.48 -20.55 -3.19
C ALA A 271 -9.93 -20.69 -2.70
N ASN A 272 -10.14 -21.14 -1.46
CA ASN A 272 -11.46 -21.22 -0.83
C ASN A 272 -12.13 -19.85 -0.74
N ILE A 273 -11.40 -18.82 -0.33
CA ILE A 273 -11.94 -17.45 -0.29
C ILE A 273 -12.40 -17.00 -1.67
N TYR A 274 -11.59 -17.21 -2.71
CA TYR A 274 -11.99 -16.87 -4.08
C TYR A 274 -13.17 -17.71 -4.60
N ILE A 275 -13.21 -19.01 -4.29
CA ILE A 275 -14.33 -19.87 -4.64
C ILE A 275 -15.62 -19.37 -3.98
N ASN A 276 -15.58 -19.04 -2.69
CA ASN A 276 -16.73 -18.52 -1.97
C ASN A 276 -17.22 -17.16 -2.52
N GLN A 277 -16.30 -16.29 -2.95
CA GLN A 277 -16.67 -15.03 -3.63
C GLN A 277 -17.44 -15.29 -4.94
N TYR A 278 -17.05 -16.31 -5.72
CA TYR A 278 -17.77 -16.67 -6.94
C TYR A 278 -19.05 -17.46 -6.63
N ASN A 279 -19.07 -18.27 -5.57
CA ASN A 279 -20.22 -19.07 -5.18
C ASN A 279 -21.41 -18.27 -4.66
N GLN A 280 -21.21 -17.03 -4.20
CA GLN A 280 -22.33 -16.12 -3.92
C GLN A 280 -23.29 -15.97 -5.12
N THR A 281 -22.80 -16.25 -6.34
CA THR A 281 -23.58 -16.14 -7.58
C THR A 281 -23.99 -17.50 -8.14
N TYR A 282 -23.24 -18.60 -7.90
CA TYR A 282 -23.36 -19.83 -8.71
C TYR A 282 -23.53 -21.13 -7.93
N ASN A 283 -23.32 -21.16 -6.62
CA ASN A 283 -23.55 -22.31 -5.73
C ASN A 283 -22.87 -23.64 -6.16
N TYR A 284 -21.59 -23.59 -6.57
CA TYR A 284 -20.82 -24.80 -6.87
C TYR A 284 -20.16 -25.37 -5.61
N GLU A 285 -20.43 -26.62 -5.27
CA GLU A 285 -19.68 -27.32 -4.24
C GLU A 285 -18.41 -27.96 -4.86
N ILE A 286 -17.25 -27.44 -4.42
CA ILE A 286 -15.95 -27.94 -4.85
C ILE A 286 -15.27 -28.62 -3.67
N SER A 287 -14.97 -29.93 -3.84
CA SER A 287 -14.32 -30.73 -2.79
C SER A 287 -12.88 -30.21 -2.53
N LYS A 288 -12.40 -30.39 -1.29
CA LYS A 288 -11.05 -30.00 -0.88
C LYS A 288 -9.97 -30.62 -1.77
N GLU A 289 -10.13 -31.93 -2.16
CA GLU A 289 -9.20 -32.62 -3.04
C GLU A 289 -9.06 -31.93 -4.41
N LYS A 290 -10.17 -31.50 -5.00
CA LYS A 290 -10.15 -30.75 -6.28
C LYS A 290 -9.47 -29.40 -6.16
N ILE A 291 -9.58 -28.75 -5.01
CA ILE A 291 -8.90 -27.49 -4.74
C ILE A 291 -7.38 -27.71 -4.61
N GLU A 292 -6.96 -28.76 -3.90
CA GLU A 292 -5.56 -29.14 -3.79
C GLU A 292 -4.94 -29.46 -5.15
N ASP A 293 -5.66 -30.23 -5.98
CA ASP A 293 -5.20 -30.56 -7.33
C ASP A 293 -5.13 -29.31 -8.23
N LEU A 294 -6.10 -28.41 -8.12
CA LEU A 294 -6.05 -27.11 -8.81
C LEU A 294 -4.81 -26.32 -8.41
N ILE A 295 -4.51 -26.22 -7.11
CA ILE A 295 -3.34 -25.49 -6.61
C ILE A 295 -2.03 -26.12 -7.13
N LYS A 296 -1.91 -27.45 -7.18
CA LYS A 296 -0.74 -28.16 -7.73
C LYS A 296 -0.49 -27.82 -9.21
N THR A 297 -1.53 -27.48 -9.98
CA THR A 297 -1.40 -27.09 -11.39
C THR A 297 -0.92 -25.63 -11.56
N ILE A 298 -0.94 -24.84 -10.50
CA ILE A 298 -0.60 -23.42 -10.53
C ILE A 298 0.83 -23.24 -10.00
N ASP A 299 1.67 -22.56 -10.73
CA ASP A 299 2.97 -22.13 -10.23
C ASP A 299 2.78 -20.96 -9.23
N VAL A 300 2.44 -21.32 -7.98
CA VAL A 300 2.18 -20.35 -6.90
C VAL A 300 3.43 -19.54 -6.58
N ASN A 301 4.63 -20.11 -6.69
CA ASN A 301 5.88 -19.41 -6.42
C ASN A 301 6.11 -18.26 -7.41
N LYS A 302 5.70 -18.43 -8.66
CA LYS A 302 5.84 -17.44 -9.72
C LYS A 302 4.73 -16.39 -9.73
N TYR A 303 3.48 -16.81 -9.49
CA TYR A 303 2.31 -15.94 -9.71
C TYR A 303 1.58 -15.56 -8.42
N GLY A 304 1.88 -16.20 -7.28
CA GLY A 304 1.26 -15.94 -5.99
C GLY A 304 -0.28 -15.99 -6.04
N ALA A 305 -0.92 -15.16 -5.22
CA ALA A 305 -2.37 -15.02 -5.14
C ALA A 305 -3.03 -14.67 -6.48
N ARG A 306 -2.34 -13.90 -7.35
CA ARG A 306 -2.86 -13.58 -8.68
C ARG A 306 -3.01 -14.84 -9.56
N GLY A 307 -2.08 -15.78 -9.44
CA GLY A 307 -2.14 -17.07 -10.11
C GLY A 307 -3.30 -17.90 -9.61
N ILE A 308 -3.48 -18.00 -8.29
CA ILE A 308 -4.57 -18.71 -7.64
C ILE A 308 -5.93 -18.15 -8.08
N LYS A 309 -6.13 -16.83 -8.00
CA LYS A 309 -7.37 -16.17 -8.44
C LYS A 309 -7.71 -16.48 -9.90
N ARG A 310 -6.72 -16.41 -10.79
CA ARG A 310 -6.88 -16.73 -12.21
C ARG A 310 -7.22 -18.21 -12.42
N GLY A 311 -6.55 -19.12 -11.70
CA GLY A 311 -6.79 -20.56 -11.76
C GLY A 311 -8.21 -20.91 -11.30
N VAL A 312 -8.64 -20.39 -10.15
CA VAL A 312 -10.01 -20.58 -9.63
C VAL A 312 -11.05 -20.05 -10.62
N LYS A 313 -10.86 -18.84 -11.16
CA LYS A 313 -11.77 -18.25 -12.15
C LYS A 313 -11.91 -19.16 -13.39
N LYS A 314 -10.78 -19.68 -13.90
CA LYS A 314 -10.77 -20.59 -15.06
C LYS A 314 -11.48 -21.90 -14.74
N TYR A 315 -11.24 -22.48 -13.57
CA TYR A 315 -11.86 -23.71 -13.12
C TYR A 315 -13.39 -23.56 -13.03
N ILE A 316 -13.89 -22.54 -12.36
CA ILE A 316 -15.33 -22.24 -12.25
C ILE A 316 -15.94 -21.99 -13.64
N SER A 317 -15.25 -21.26 -14.52
CA SER A 317 -15.72 -21.04 -15.90
C SER A 317 -15.86 -22.33 -16.71
N ASN A 318 -15.02 -23.34 -16.46
CA ASN A 318 -15.15 -24.64 -17.10
C ASN A 318 -16.34 -25.42 -16.54
N LEU A 319 -16.58 -25.42 -15.22
CA LEU A 319 -17.78 -26.02 -14.61
C LEU A 319 -19.06 -25.44 -15.19
N MET A 320 -19.11 -24.11 -15.38
CA MET A 320 -20.26 -23.44 -16.00
C MET A 320 -20.51 -23.88 -17.44
N LYS A 321 -19.48 -24.21 -18.19
CA LYS A 321 -19.63 -24.69 -19.57
C LYS A 321 -20.14 -26.11 -19.59
N GLU A 322 -19.66 -26.96 -18.69
CA GLU A 322 -20.12 -28.36 -18.53
C GLU A 322 -21.59 -28.40 -18.11
N ASP A 323 -22.01 -27.59 -17.14
CA ASP A 323 -23.42 -27.49 -16.73
C ASP A 323 -24.36 -27.03 -17.85
N LYS A 324 -23.91 -26.12 -18.72
CA LYS A 324 -24.68 -25.68 -19.88
C LYS A 324 -24.85 -26.79 -20.92
N LEU A 325 -23.82 -27.62 -21.10
CA LEU A 325 -23.86 -28.76 -22.02
C LEU A 325 -24.71 -29.93 -21.49
N THR A 326 -24.91 -30.06 -20.18
CA THR A 326 -25.75 -31.08 -19.56
C THR A 326 -27.23 -30.66 -19.47
N ARG A 327 -27.55 -29.39 -19.67
CA ARG A 327 -28.93 -28.85 -19.67
C ARG A 327 -29.50 -28.62 -21.07
N THR A 328 -28.74 -28.89 -22.13
CA THR A 328 -29.15 -28.92 -23.54
C THR A 328 -29.23 -30.32 -24.02
#